data_55219180c3640cee495089ec706c6958
#
_entry.id   55219180c3640cee495089ec706c6958
#
_cell.length_a   1.000
_cell.length_b   1.000
_cell.length_c   1.000
_cell.angle_alpha   90.00
_cell.angle_beta   90.00
_cell.angle_gamma   90.00
#
_symmetry.space_group_name_H-M   'P 1'
#
loop_
_entity.id
_entity.type
_entity.pdbx_description
1 polymer ?
#
loop_
_entity_poly.entity_id
_entity_poly.type
_entity_poly.pdbx_seq_one_letter_code
_entity_poly.pdbx_strand_id
1 'polypeptide(L)'
;GYQARKANFNDMDTLRDAFNGVEKVLLISTMEENRFEQHKNVIDIAKEKGVKHIVYTSLSIKDIETSAVKELMMSHFETEAYLKQSGLTYTILRNTMYADALTQILGENALNQNIVLPGGNGKVPYALRREMGEATANVLVQEGHENKVYNITGSQSYSYEEIAKELSNQSGKMINYVNADEQEFIQNLKEIGFPEFAIYLHAGTIKDIKNNQYEIEEKTLETLLGRPTATIQEFIKELF
;
A
#
# COMPACT_ATOMS: atom_id res chain seq x y z
N GLY A 1 -27.68 -0.22 -9.01
CA GLY A 1 -26.65 0.43 -9.84
C GLY A 1 -25.83 1.38 -9.01
N TYR A 2 -24.61 1.72 -9.44
CA TYR A 2 -23.73 2.69 -8.73
C TYR A 2 -24.14 4.11 -9.12
N GLN A 3 -24.09 5.02 -8.15
CA GLN A 3 -24.26 6.45 -8.37
C GLN A 3 -22.88 7.13 -8.26
N ALA A 4 -22.41 7.70 -9.37
CA ALA A 4 -21.19 8.52 -9.36
C ALA A 4 -21.52 9.95 -8.90
N ARG A 5 -20.71 10.49 -7.98
CA ARG A 5 -20.73 11.88 -7.53
C ARG A 5 -19.35 12.47 -7.69
N LYS A 6 -19.26 13.61 -8.37
CA LYS A 6 -17.97 14.30 -8.56
C LYS A 6 -17.63 15.08 -7.30
N ALA A 7 -16.44 14.88 -6.77
CA ALA A 7 -15.90 15.67 -5.66
C ALA A 7 -14.37 15.82 -5.82
N ASN A 8 -13.83 16.84 -5.16
CA ASN A 8 -12.40 17.09 -5.08
C ASN A 8 -12.01 17.20 -3.60
N PHE A 9 -11.00 16.46 -3.16
CA PHE A 9 -10.53 16.47 -1.76
C PHE A 9 -10.00 17.84 -1.31
N ASN A 10 -9.63 18.71 -2.23
CA ASN A 10 -9.23 20.10 -1.95
C ASN A 10 -10.42 21.09 -1.93
N ASP A 11 -11.63 20.65 -2.26
CA ASP A 11 -12.83 21.47 -2.36
C ASP A 11 -13.94 20.93 -1.45
N MET A 12 -14.08 21.54 -0.28
CA MET A 12 -15.02 21.10 0.76
C MET A 12 -16.49 21.23 0.32
N ASP A 13 -16.84 22.13 -0.59
CA ASP A 13 -18.22 22.28 -1.06
C ASP A 13 -18.61 21.09 -1.94
N THR A 14 -17.72 20.65 -2.83
CA THR A 14 -17.95 19.45 -3.62
C THR A 14 -18.02 18.17 -2.77
N LEU A 15 -17.25 18.11 -1.67
CA LEU A 15 -17.33 17.02 -0.70
C LEU A 15 -18.67 17.03 0.05
N ARG A 16 -19.16 18.21 0.49
CA ARG A 16 -20.47 18.35 1.14
C ARG A 16 -21.61 17.80 0.29
N ASP A 17 -21.57 18.10 -1.00
CA ASP A 17 -22.58 17.60 -1.94
C ASP A 17 -22.46 16.08 -2.15
N ALA A 18 -21.24 15.59 -2.28
CA ALA A 18 -20.99 14.16 -2.47
C ALA A 18 -21.43 13.31 -1.26
N PHE A 19 -21.30 13.85 -0.03
CA PHE A 19 -21.61 13.12 1.20
C PHE A 19 -23.08 13.18 1.63
N ASN A 20 -23.96 13.84 0.90
CA ASN A 20 -25.39 13.86 1.24
C ASN A 20 -25.99 12.45 1.27
N GLY A 21 -26.46 12.02 2.44
CA GLY A 21 -27.08 10.70 2.66
C GLY A 21 -26.09 9.52 2.71
N VAL A 22 -24.78 9.80 2.88
CA VAL A 22 -23.74 8.75 3.02
C VAL A 22 -23.63 8.35 4.49
N GLU A 23 -23.71 7.04 4.78
CA GLU A 23 -23.57 6.49 6.12
C GLU A 23 -22.16 5.94 6.41
N LYS A 24 -21.51 5.34 5.42
CA LYS A 24 -20.14 4.80 5.53
C LYS A 24 -19.27 5.34 4.40
N VAL A 25 -18.02 5.63 4.69
CA VAL A 25 -17.03 6.15 3.73
C VAL A 25 -15.83 5.21 3.70
N LEU A 26 -15.38 4.85 2.51
CA LEU A 26 -14.04 4.32 2.29
C LEU A 26 -13.15 5.46 1.79
N LEU A 27 -12.18 5.85 2.61
CA LEU A 27 -11.16 6.83 2.24
C LEU A 27 -9.92 6.09 1.75
N ILE A 28 -9.68 6.16 0.44
CA ILE A 28 -8.47 5.63 -0.19
C ILE A 28 -7.49 6.78 -0.40
N SER A 29 -6.25 6.57 0.05
CA SER A 29 -5.20 7.61 0.04
C SER A 29 -4.80 8.02 -1.38
N THR A 30 -4.48 9.31 -1.53
CA THR A 30 -3.84 9.87 -2.73
C THR A 30 -2.32 9.82 -2.60
N MET A 31 -1.60 10.16 -3.68
CA MET A 31 -0.13 10.34 -3.69
C MET A 31 0.26 11.83 -3.76
N GLU A 32 -0.66 12.71 -3.36
CA GLU A 32 -0.43 14.16 -3.35
C GLU A 32 0.42 14.59 -2.13
N GLU A 33 1.20 15.65 -2.28
CA GLU A 33 2.01 16.21 -1.20
C GLU A 33 1.16 16.73 -0.04
N ASN A 34 -0.02 17.29 -0.34
CA ASN A 34 -0.98 17.78 0.65
C ASN A 34 -1.98 16.71 1.11
N ARG A 35 -1.60 15.42 1.03
CA ARG A 35 -2.46 14.27 1.38
C ARG A 35 -3.15 14.42 2.74
N PHE A 36 -2.43 14.85 3.76
CA PHE A 36 -3.00 15.01 5.10
C PHE A 36 -4.17 16.03 5.10
N GLU A 37 -3.99 17.21 4.48
CA GLU A 37 -5.04 18.20 4.38
C GLU A 37 -6.26 17.69 3.59
N GLN A 38 -6.01 16.96 2.51
CA GLN A 38 -7.07 16.30 1.74
C GLN A 38 -7.88 15.32 2.59
N HIS A 39 -7.20 14.47 3.34
CA HIS A 39 -7.86 13.51 4.24
C HIS A 39 -8.59 14.20 5.38
N LYS A 40 -8.01 15.26 5.93
CA LYS A 40 -8.65 16.10 6.95
C LYS A 40 -9.96 16.68 6.46
N ASN A 41 -9.98 17.26 5.25
CA ASN A 41 -11.20 17.78 4.62
C ASN A 41 -12.29 16.70 4.52
N VAL A 42 -11.91 15.48 4.08
CA VAL A 42 -12.84 14.35 3.98
C VAL A 42 -13.40 13.97 5.35
N ILE A 43 -12.56 13.89 6.38
CA ILE A 43 -12.95 13.53 7.75
C ILE A 43 -13.87 14.61 8.35
N ASP A 44 -13.55 15.90 8.17
CA ASP A 44 -14.35 17.02 8.67
C ASP A 44 -15.73 17.04 8.02
N ILE A 45 -15.81 16.87 6.71
CA ILE A 45 -17.09 16.82 5.99
C ILE A 45 -17.87 15.55 6.34
N ALA A 46 -17.22 14.42 6.51
CA ALA A 46 -17.88 13.20 6.99
C ALA A 46 -18.55 13.42 8.36
N LYS A 47 -17.85 14.09 9.27
CA LYS A 47 -18.39 14.47 10.59
C LYS A 47 -19.56 15.45 10.46
N GLU A 48 -19.40 16.51 9.65
CA GLU A 48 -20.46 17.51 9.39
C GLU A 48 -21.74 16.86 8.84
N LYS A 49 -21.60 15.86 7.95
CA LYS A 49 -22.72 15.17 7.28
C LYS A 49 -23.29 14.00 8.08
N GLY A 50 -22.76 13.72 9.26
CA GLY A 50 -23.25 12.65 10.12
C GLY A 50 -22.93 11.23 9.60
N VAL A 51 -21.83 11.10 8.86
CA VAL A 51 -21.28 9.77 8.49
C VAL A 51 -21.04 8.97 9.76
N LYS A 52 -21.44 7.72 9.76
CA LYS A 52 -21.37 6.86 10.95
C LYS A 52 -20.04 6.15 11.07
N HIS A 53 -19.38 5.84 9.93
CA HIS A 53 -18.15 5.03 9.93
C HIS A 53 -17.24 5.41 8.76
N ILE A 54 -15.95 5.62 9.04
CA ILE A 54 -14.90 5.77 8.04
C ILE A 54 -13.97 4.57 8.07
N VAL A 55 -13.81 3.91 6.92
CA VAL A 55 -12.75 2.92 6.67
C VAL A 55 -11.64 3.63 5.91
N TYR A 56 -10.42 3.61 6.44
CA TYR A 56 -9.28 4.33 5.89
C TYR A 56 -8.15 3.38 5.50
N THR A 57 -7.60 3.53 4.29
CA THR A 57 -6.43 2.78 3.84
C THR A 57 -5.15 3.51 4.22
N SER A 58 -4.40 2.96 5.17
CA SER A 58 -3.13 3.45 5.69
C SER A 58 -1.96 2.55 5.25
N LEU A 59 -0.81 2.69 5.87
CA LEU A 59 0.43 2.00 5.55
C LEU A 59 0.85 1.06 6.67
N SER A 60 1.20 -0.18 6.32
CA SER A 60 1.85 -1.15 7.21
C SER A 60 3.37 -0.98 7.13
N ILE A 61 3.97 -0.48 8.19
CA ILE A 61 5.43 -0.29 8.35
C ILE A 61 5.76 -0.40 9.84
N LYS A 62 6.93 -0.96 10.19
CA LYS A 62 7.33 -1.17 11.58
C LYS A 62 7.54 0.15 12.32
N ASP A 63 8.32 1.06 11.73
CA ASP A 63 8.66 2.33 12.34
C ASP A 63 8.80 3.43 11.27
N ILE A 64 7.79 4.29 11.19
CA ILE A 64 7.79 5.40 10.24
C ILE A 64 8.88 6.43 10.55
N GLU A 65 9.31 6.56 11.80
CA GLU A 65 10.31 7.54 12.20
C GLU A 65 11.69 7.26 11.60
N THR A 66 12.00 5.99 11.34
CA THR A 66 13.25 5.53 10.74
C THR A 66 13.14 5.18 9.26
N SER A 67 11.96 5.36 8.66
CA SER A 67 11.73 5.10 7.24
C SER A 67 12.49 6.07 6.34
N ALA A 68 13.04 5.55 5.24
CA ALA A 68 13.70 6.35 4.21
C ALA A 68 12.70 7.18 3.37
N VAL A 69 11.41 6.86 3.43
CA VAL A 69 10.31 7.60 2.77
C VAL A 69 9.40 8.31 3.79
N LYS A 70 9.90 8.56 5.01
CA LYS A 70 9.17 9.17 6.11
C LYS A 70 8.41 10.44 5.69
N GLU A 71 9.06 11.38 5.02
CA GLU A 71 8.48 12.68 4.68
C GLU A 71 7.18 12.53 3.87
N LEU A 72 7.14 11.58 2.94
CA LEU A 72 5.96 11.30 2.15
C LEU A 72 4.91 10.47 2.92
N MET A 73 5.35 9.47 3.69
CA MET A 73 4.47 8.47 4.29
C MET A 73 3.95 8.84 5.69
N MET A 74 4.55 9.82 6.36
CA MET A 74 4.12 10.31 7.67
C MET A 74 2.66 10.78 7.66
N SER A 75 2.20 11.35 6.55
CA SER A 75 0.82 11.80 6.37
C SER A 75 -0.25 10.70 6.58
N HIS A 76 0.11 9.42 6.44
CA HIS A 76 -0.78 8.32 6.79
C HIS A 76 -1.03 8.27 8.31
N PHE A 77 0.01 8.42 9.11
CA PHE A 77 -0.06 8.34 10.58
C PHE A 77 -0.67 9.61 11.18
N GLU A 78 -0.42 10.78 10.56
CA GLU A 78 -1.14 12.02 10.89
C GLU A 78 -2.64 11.88 10.64
N THR A 79 -3.03 11.29 9.51
CA THR A 79 -4.43 10.98 9.19
C THR A 79 -5.03 10.00 10.20
N GLU A 80 -4.32 8.92 10.57
CA GLU A 80 -4.77 7.99 11.60
C GLU A 80 -5.03 8.69 12.95
N ALA A 81 -4.08 9.54 13.37
CA ALA A 81 -4.20 10.30 14.62
C ALA A 81 -5.40 11.26 14.58
N TYR A 82 -5.56 11.98 13.48
CA TYR A 82 -6.68 12.91 13.29
C TYR A 82 -8.04 12.18 13.28
N LEU A 83 -8.13 11.07 12.54
CA LEU A 83 -9.34 10.26 12.48
C LEU A 83 -9.72 9.70 13.85
N LYS A 84 -8.78 9.18 14.63
CA LYS A 84 -9.00 8.68 15.99
C LYS A 84 -9.51 9.78 16.95
N GLN A 85 -9.07 11.02 16.74
CA GLN A 85 -9.48 12.18 17.56
C GLN A 85 -10.79 12.84 17.07
N SER A 86 -11.27 12.53 15.88
CA SER A 86 -12.44 13.15 15.27
C SER A 86 -13.77 12.85 16.00
N GLY A 87 -13.82 11.75 16.76
CA GLY A 87 -15.04 11.22 17.37
C GLY A 87 -15.91 10.38 16.43
N LEU A 88 -15.49 10.19 15.17
CA LEU A 88 -16.13 9.26 14.25
C LEU A 88 -15.75 7.82 14.57
N THR A 89 -16.66 6.88 14.32
CA THR A 89 -16.29 5.46 14.27
C THR A 89 -15.37 5.22 13.07
N TYR A 90 -14.29 4.48 13.28
CA TYR A 90 -13.29 4.22 12.24
C TYR A 90 -12.89 2.75 12.12
N THR A 91 -12.37 2.38 10.97
CA THR A 91 -11.50 1.20 10.80
C THR A 91 -10.29 1.63 9.97
N ILE A 92 -9.09 1.33 10.44
CA ILE A 92 -7.85 1.64 9.75
C ILE A 92 -7.26 0.36 9.19
N LEU A 93 -7.07 0.32 7.87
CA LEU A 93 -6.47 -0.79 7.14
C LEU A 93 -5.06 -0.38 6.73
N ARG A 94 -4.05 -0.82 7.49
CA ARG A 94 -2.64 -0.61 7.18
C ARG A 94 -2.20 -1.62 6.14
N ASN A 95 -2.23 -1.21 4.88
CA ASN A 95 -1.88 -2.07 3.77
C ASN A 95 -0.36 -2.25 3.66
N THR A 96 0.09 -3.48 3.45
CA THR A 96 1.45 -3.77 3.03
C THR A 96 1.69 -3.34 1.58
N MET A 97 2.91 -3.55 1.10
CA MET A 97 3.24 -3.33 -0.31
C MET A 97 2.41 -4.24 -1.23
N TYR A 98 1.90 -3.65 -2.28
CA TYR A 98 1.10 -4.38 -3.26
C TYR A 98 1.99 -5.30 -4.10
N ALA A 99 1.61 -6.59 -4.23
CA ALA A 99 2.27 -7.50 -5.17
C ALA A 99 2.20 -6.94 -6.61
N ASP A 100 1.11 -6.27 -6.95
CA ASP A 100 0.92 -5.58 -8.25
C ASP A 100 2.03 -4.56 -8.57
N ALA A 101 2.66 -3.97 -7.55
CA ALA A 101 3.76 -3.02 -7.76
C ALA A 101 5.05 -3.69 -8.24
N LEU A 102 5.18 -5.01 -8.11
CA LEU A 102 6.35 -5.74 -8.60
C LEU A 102 6.54 -5.57 -10.10
N THR A 103 5.47 -5.45 -10.88
CA THR A 103 5.56 -5.17 -12.33
C THR A 103 6.26 -3.86 -12.64
N GLN A 104 6.06 -2.84 -11.80
CA GLN A 104 6.73 -1.55 -11.94
C GLN A 104 8.16 -1.57 -11.40
N ILE A 105 8.39 -2.30 -10.31
CA ILE A 105 9.71 -2.41 -9.66
C ILE A 105 10.68 -3.24 -10.52
N LEU A 106 10.21 -4.36 -11.08
CA LEU A 106 11.03 -5.31 -11.83
C LEU A 106 11.04 -5.03 -13.34
N GLY A 107 10.06 -4.25 -13.82
CA GLY A 107 9.89 -3.88 -15.23
C GLY A 107 9.27 -4.99 -16.09
N GLU A 108 8.93 -4.63 -17.33
CA GLU A 108 8.26 -5.50 -18.30
C GLU A 108 9.09 -6.74 -18.72
N ASN A 109 10.40 -6.68 -18.55
CA ASN A 109 11.32 -7.76 -18.93
C ASN A 109 11.69 -8.70 -17.77
N ALA A 110 10.96 -8.66 -16.65
CA ALA A 110 11.26 -9.43 -15.44
C ALA A 110 11.47 -10.94 -15.69
N LEU A 111 10.77 -11.54 -16.66
CA LEU A 111 10.95 -12.95 -17.07
C LEU A 111 12.18 -13.21 -17.95
N ASN A 112 12.98 -12.20 -18.29
CA ASN A 112 14.09 -12.29 -19.23
C ASN A 112 15.40 -11.66 -18.72
N GLN A 113 15.40 -11.11 -17.50
CA GLN A 113 16.56 -10.41 -16.94
C GLN A 113 16.71 -10.69 -15.45
N ASN A 114 17.92 -10.48 -14.93
CA ASN A 114 18.16 -10.55 -13.48
C ASN A 114 17.48 -9.40 -12.75
N ILE A 115 17.14 -9.61 -11.48
CA ILE A 115 16.70 -8.56 -10.56
C ILE A 115 17.96 -7.89 -10.00
N VAL A 116 18.16 -6.60 -10.31
CA VAL A 116 19.34 -5.83 -9.87
C VAL A 116 18.85 -4.65 -9.02
N LEU A 117 18.77 -4.84 -7.70
CA LEU A 117 18.21 -3.87 -6.75
C LEU A 117 19.01 -3.90 -5.43
N PRO A 118 19.18 -2.77 -4.72
CA PRO A 118 19.90 -2.71 -3.45
C PRO A 118 19.02 -3.14 -2.23
N GLY A 119 18.24 -4.21 -2.39
CA GLY A 119 17.26 -4.65 -1.39
C GLY A 119 17.80 -5.58 -0.30
N GLY A 120 19.07 -6.00 -0.40
CA GLY A 120 19.68 -6.93 0.57
C GLY A 120 18.88 -8.22 0.72
N ASN A 121 18.71 -8.67 1.95
CA ASN A 121 17.91 -9.84 2.31
C ASN A 121 16.55 -9.46 2.89
N GLY A 122 16.11 -8.20 2.70
CA GLY A 122 14.85 -7.71 3.23
C GLY A 122 13.65 -8.46 2.64
N LYS A 123 12.60 -8.61 3.47
CA LYS A 123 11.41 -9.36 3.10
C LYS A 123 10.15 -8.51 3.22
N VAL A 124 9.18 -8.80 2.38
CA VAL A 124 7.89 -8.12 2.34
C VAL A 124 6.77 -9.15 2.25
N PRO A 125 5.73 -9.07 3.10
CA PRO A 125 4.52 -9.87 2.99
C PRO A 125 3.58 -9.28 1.95
N TYR A 126 3.95 -9.38 0.67
CA TYR A 126 3.17 -8.84 -0.44
C TYR A 126 1.74 -9.38 -0.46
N ALA A 127 0.79 -8.55 -0.85
CA ALA A 127 -0.58 -8.96 -1.10
C ALA A 127 -1.13 -8.29 -2.36
N LEU A 128 -2.03 -8.97 -3.07
CA LEU A 128 -2.67 -8.44 -4.27
C LEU A 128 -3.71 -7.37 -3.90
N ARG A 129 -3.77 -6.28 -4.68
CA ARG A 129 -4.77 -5.21 -4.49
C ARG A 129 -6.20 -5.75 -4.53
N ARG A 130 -6.49 -6.75 -5.37
CA ARG A 130 -7.83 -7.37 -5.44
C ARG A 130 -8.22 -8.05 -4.13
N GLU A 131 -7.28 -8.71 -3.44
CA GLU A 131 -7.53 -9.33 -2.13
C GLU A 131 -7.74 -8.28 -1.04
N MET A 132 -6.93 -7.22 -1.03
CA MET A 132 -7.14 -6.09 -0.13
C MET A 132 -8.48 -5.40 -0.38
N GLY A 133 -8.89 -5.26 -1.66
CA GLY A 133 -10.20 -4.70 -2.04
C GLY A 133 -11.37 -5.56 -1.56
N GLU A 134 -11.28 -6.90 -1.70
CA GLU A 134 -12.26 -7.86 -1.20
C GLU A 134 -12.37 -7.79 0.33
N ALA A 135 -11.25 -7.82 1.04
CA ALA A 135 -11.22 -7.68 2.49
C ALA A 135 -11.79 -6.33 2.96
N THR A 136 -11.49 -5.25 2.25
CA THR A 136 -12.04 -3.92 2.52
C THR A 136 -13.55 -3.90 2.33
N ALA A 137 -14.07 -4.54 1.28
CA ALA A 137 -15.51 -4.67 1.05
C ALA A 137 -16.19 -5.46 2.18
N ASN A 138 -15.57 -6.54 2.66
CA ASN A 138 -16.07 -7.31 3.79
C ASN A 138 -16.14 -6.44 5.06
N VAL A 139 -15.12 -5.66 5.36
CA VAL A 139 -15.11 -4.69 6.48
C VAL A 139 -16.23 -3.66 6.37
N LEU A 140 -16.55 -3.20 5.17
CA LEU A 140 -17.62 -2.21 4.96
C LEU A 140 -19.02 -2.78 5.19
N VAL A 141 -19.25 -4.08 4.91
CA VAL A 141 -20.59 -4.67 4.98
C VAL A 141 -20.83 -5.49 6.26
N GLN A 142 -19.77 -5.94 6.93
CA GLN A 142 -19.85 -6.70 8.17
C GLN A 142 -19.84 -5.77 9.39
N GLU A 143 -20.23 -6.29 10.54
CA GLU A 143 -20.14 -5.63 11.85
C GLU A 143 -18.92 -6.12 12.64
N GLY A 144 -18.53 -5.41 13.70
CA GLY A 144 -17.45 -5.83 14.59
C GLY A 144 -16.07 -5.28 14.20
N HIS A 145 -16.03 -4.35 13.24
CA HIS A 145 -14.80 -3.70 12.78
C HIS A 145 -14.61 -2.28 13.34
N GLU A 146 -15.51 -1.83 14.19
CA GLU A 146 -15.54 -0.48 14.75
C GLU A 146 -14.31 -0.23 15.65
N ASN A 147 -13.64 0.91 15.41
CA ASN A 147 -12.46 1.36 16.15
C ASN A 147 -11.29 0.36 16.15
N LYS A 148 -11.16 -0.40 15.07
CA LYS A 148 -10.07 -1.36 14.85
C LYS A 148 -8.98 -0.77 13.95
N VAL A 149 -7.76 -1.25 14.18
CA VAL A 149 -6.59 -1.06 13.30
C VAL A 149 -6.10 -2.44 12.89
N TYR A 150 -5.99 -2.68 11.61
CA TYR A 150 -5.58 -3.96 11.03
C TYR A 150 -4.34 -3.78 10.16
N ASN A 151 -3.33 -4.64 10.33
CA ASN A 151 -2.31 -4.80 9.32
C ASN A 151 -2.83 -5.77 8.26
N ILE A 152 -2.92 -5.28 7.03
CA ILE A 152 -3.42 -6.01 5.86
C ILE A 152 -2.21 -6.48 5.07
N THR A 153 -1.74 -7.68 5.38
CA THR A 153 -0.48 -8.23 4.87
C THR A 153 -0.69 -9.62 4.29
N GLY A 154 0.16 -10.01 3.34
CA GLY A 154 0.24 -11.40 2.94
C GLY A 154 0.66 -12.28 4.11
N SER A 155 0.32 -13.56 4.03
CA SER A 155 0.55 -14.52 5.13
C SER A 155 2.00 -14.98 5.24
N GLN A 156 2.83 -14.64 4.25
CA GLN A 156 4.24 -14.95 4.20
C GLN A 156 5.02 -13.81 3.55
N SER A 157 6.21 -13.53 4.08
CA SER A 157 7.14 -12.54 3.54
C SER A 157 8.11 -13.17 2.55
N TYR A 158 8.43 -12.42 1.49
CA TYR A 158 9.34 -12.86 0.42
C TYR A 158 10.43 -11.84 0.17
N SER A 159 11.66 -12.33 -0.02
CA SER A 159 12.81 -11.56 -0.48
C SER A 159 12.85 -11.47 -2.00
N TYR A 160 13.66 -10.55 -2.54
CA TYR A 160 13.92 -10.49 -3.98
C TYR A 160 14.58 -11.76 -4.53
N GLU A 161 15.36 -12.49 -3.71
CA GLU A 161 15.93 -13.78 -4.10
C GLU A 161 14.84 -14.84 -4.30
N GLU A 162 13.87 -14.92 -3.38
CA GLU A 162 12.72 -15.84 -3.49
C GLU A 162 11.83 -15.47 -4.69
N ILE A 163 11.64 -14.17 -4.97
CA ILE A 163 10.94 -13.69 -6.17
C ILE A 163 11.69 -14.08 -7.44
N ALA A 164 13.01 -13.88 -7.51
CA ALA A 164 13.83 -14.27 -8.66
C ALA A 164 13.78 -15.79 -8.94
N LYS A 165 13.79 -16.59 -7.87
CA LYS A 165 13.63 -18.04 -7.97
C LYS A 165 12.27 -18.42 -8.57
N GLU A 166 11.19 -17.76 -8.14
CA GLU A 166 9.87 -18.04 -8.68
C GLU A 166 9.71 -17.59 -10.14
N LEU A 167 10.25 -16.42 -10.50
CA LEU A 167 10.33 -16.00 -11.91
C LEU A 167 11.12 -17.00 -12.78
N SER A 168 12.21 -17.57 -12.23
CA SER A 168 12.97 -18.64 -12.91
C SER A 168 12.14 -19.88 -13.13
N ASN A 169 11.39 -20.32 -12.12
CA ASN A 169 10.50 -21.48 -12.20
C ASN A 169 9.44 -21.31 -13.30
N GLN A 170 8.85 -20.13 -13.40
CA GLN A 170 7.80 -19.86 -14.37
C GLN A 170 8.30 -19.64 -15.79
N SER A 171 9.42 -18.93 -15.94
CA SER A 171 9.98 -18.63 -17.27
C SER A 171 10.77 -19.79 -17.88
N GLY A 172 11.22 -20.75 -17.05
CA GLY A 172 12.19 -21.78 -17.45
C GLY A 172 13.60 -21.24 -17.72
N LYS A 173 13.88 -19.98 -17.36
CA LYS A 173 15.18 -19.31 -17.52
C LYS A 173 15.82 -19.06 -16.17
N MET A 174 17.15 -18.99 -16.14
CA MET A 174 17.87 -18.63 -14.92
C MET A 174 17.77 -17.11 -14.69
N ILE A 175 17.04 -16.71 -13.67
CA ILE A 175 16.88 -15.32 -13.20
C ILE A 175 17.47 -15.27 -11.81
N ASN A 176 18.48 -14.41 -11.60
CA ASN A 176 19.14 -14.24 -10.31
C ASN A 176 18.80 -12.89 -9.71
N TYR A 177 18.80 -12.84 -8.38
CA TYR A 177 18.85 -11.58 -7.66
C TYR A 177 20.31 -11.14 -7.48
N VAL A 178 20.61 -9.91 -7.82
CA VAL A 178 21.92 -9.26 -7.63
C VAL A 178 21.69 -8.06 -6.72
N ASN A 179 22.28 -8.12 -5.51
CA ASN A 179 22.21 -6.99 -4.59
C ASN A 179 23.13 -5.87 -5.08
N ALA A 180 22.55 -4.84 -5.68
CA ALA A 180 23.27 -3.71 -6.25
C ALA A 180 23.86 -2.78 -5.17
N ASP A 181 24.83 -1.97 -5.54
CA ASP A 181 25.23 -0.80 -4.76
C ASP A 181 24.13 0.26 -4.81
N GLU A 182 23.81 0.88 -3.65
CA GLU A 182 22.73 1.86 -3.54
C GLU A 182 23.02 3.14 -4.35
N GLN A 183 24.28 3.58 -4.36
CA GLN A 183 24.66 4.82 -5.06
C GLN A 183 24.65 4.61 -6.58
N GLU A 184 25.17 3.47 -7.03
CA GLU A 184 25.18 3.09 -8.43
C GLU A 184 23.73 2.93 -8.94
N PHE A 185 22.85 2.31 -8.16
CA PHE A 185 21.43 2.18 -8.50
C PHE A 185 20.75 3.54 -8.69
N ILE A 186 20.94 4.48 -7.74
CA ILE A 186 20.40 5.83 -7.84
C ILE A 186 20.96 6.57 -9.06
N GLN A 187 22.26 6.43 -9.34
CA GLN A 187 22.88 7.06 -10.49
C GLN A 187 22.31 6.55 -11.80
N ASN A 188 22.11 5.24 -11.93
CA ASN A 188 21.49 4.64 -13.10
C ASN A 188 20.06 5.15 -13.33
N LEU A 189 19.25 5.31 -12.28
CA LEU A 189 17.92 5.89 -12.39
C LEU A 189 17.95 7.34 -12.91
N LYS A 190 18.93 8.14 -12.47
CA LYS A 190 19.12 9.51 -12.98
C LYS A 190 19.52 9.53 -14.45
N GLU A 191 20.42 8.64 -14.86
CA GLU A 191 20.92 8.56 -16.26
C GLU A 191 19.82 8.17 -17.26
N ILE A 192 18.86 7.32 -16.83
CA ILE A 192 17.70 6.97 -17.66
C ILE A 192 16.55 7.99 -17.55
N GLY A 193 16.76 9.10 -16.81
CA GLY A 193 15.83 10.23 -16.76
C GLY A 193 14.63 10.07 -15.82
N PHE A 194 14.75 9.23 -14.78
CA PHE A 194 13.70 9.16 -13.77
C PHE A 194 13.55 10.50 -13.04
N PRO A 195 12.31 10.98 -12.78
CA PRO A 195 12.07 12.17 -11.98
C PRO A 195 12.62 12.00 -10.55
N GLU A 196 13.13 13.10 -9.97
CA GLU A 196 13.73 13.05 -8.61
C GLU A 196 12.78 12.47 -7.55
N PHE A 197 11.49 12.83 -7.61
CA PHE A 197 10.48 12.26 -6.72
C PHE A 197 10.33 10.73 -6.88
N ALA A 198 10.35 10.23 -8.11
CA ALA A 198 10.27 8.80 -8.38
C ALA A 198 11.53 8.07 -7.89
N ILE A 199 12.72 8.69 -8.02
CA ILE A 199 13.97 8.15 -7.48
C ILE A 199 13.90 8.08 -5.95
N TYR A 200 13.48 9.17 -5.28
CA TYR A 200 13.29 9.22 -3.83
C TYR A 200 12.36 8.10 -3.35
N LEU A 201 11.19 7.99 -3.97
CA LEU A 201 10.20 6.98 -3.59
C LEU A 201 10.73 5.55 -3.83
N HIS A 202 11.31 5.30 -5.00
CA HIS A 202 11.76 3.97 -5.40
C HIS A 202 12.97 3.51 -4.57
N ALA A 203 14.03 4.31 -4.53
CA ALA A 203 15.24 3.97 -3.76
C ALA A 203 14.96 3.93 -2.25
N GLY A 204 14.17 4.86 -1.73
CA GLY A 204 13.78 4.88 -0.32
C GLY A 204 12.95 3.67 0.08
N THR A 205 11.99 3.28 -0.74
CA THR A 205 11.19 2.07 -0.49
C THR A 205 12.05 0.80 -0.48
N ILE A 206 12.98 0.67 -1.43
CA ILE A 206 13.91 -0.48 -1.48
C ILE A 206 14.83 -0.48 -0.25
N LYS A 207 15.28 0.70 0.20
CA LYS A 207 16.06 0.84 1.44
C LYS A 207 15.26 0.41 2.67
N ASP A 208 14.01 0.76 2.76
CA ASP A 208 13.11 0.31 3.83
C ASP A 208 12.88 -1.20 3.78
N ILE A 209 12.76 -1.79 2.58
CA ILE A 209 12.74 -3.26 2.41
C ILE A 209 14.02 -3.88 2.95
N LYS A 210 15.20 -3.38 2.55
CA LYS A 210 16.50 -3.83 3.03
C LYS A 210 16.60 -3.81 4.56
N ASN A 211 15.98 -2.81 5.19
CA ASN A 211 15.95 -2.62 6.63
C ASN A 211 14.80 -3.37 7.33
N ASN A 212 14.08 -4.25 6.62
CA ASN A 212 12.94 -5.04 7.11
C ASN A 212 11.79 -4.20 7.68
N GLN A 213 11.61 -2.97 7.23
CA GLN A 213 10.54 -2.08 7.70
C GLN A 213 9.14 -2.62 7.37
N TYR A 214 9.00 -3.36 6.27
CA TYR A 214 7.72 -3.91 5.83
C TYR A 214 7.47 -5.36 6.30
N GLU A 215 8.43 -6.00 6.94
CA GLU A 215 8.31 -7.40 7.38
C GLU A 215 7.40 -7.51 8.63
N ILE A 216 6.09 -7.42 8.40
CA ILE A 216 5.01 -7.58 9.40
C ILE A 216 4.08 -8.66 8.86
N GLU A 217 4.18 -9.86 9.41
CA GLU A 217 3.34 -11.00 9.01
C GLU A 217 2.16 -11.14 9.96
N GLU A 218 0.95 -11.01 9.42
CA GLU A 218 -0.29 -11.24 10.16
C GLU A 218 -1.29 -12.01 9.30
N LYS A 219 -2.18 -12.76 9.97
CA LYS A 219 -3.27 -13.50 9.31
C LYS A 219 -4.56 -12.70 9.16
N THR A 220 -4.50 -11.40 9.42
CA THR A 220 -5.68 -10.55 9.38
C THR A 220 -6.34 -10.55 8.01
N LEU A 221 -5.55 -10.44 6.93
CA LEU A 221 -6.08 -10.48 5.56
C LEU A 221 -6.78 -11.81 5.27
N GLU A 222 -6.18 -12.96 5.62
CA GLU A 222 -6.82 -14.27 5.48
C GLU A 222 -8.14 -14.35 6.24
N THR A 223 -8.16 -13.84 7.47
CA THR A 223 -9.36 -13.83 8.32
C THR A 223 -10.48 -13.00 7.67
N LEU A 224 -10.15 -11.82 7.16
CA LEU A 224 -11.12 -10.93 6.50
C LEU A 224 -11.61 -11.48 5.16
N LEU A 225 -10.78 -12.25 4.46
CA LEU A 225 -11.15 -12.95 3.21
C LEU A 225 -11.94 -14.23 3.46
N GLY A 226 -11.78 -14.87 4.62
CA GLY A 226 -12.31 -16.20 4.89
C GLY A 226 -11.61 -17.32 4.10
N ARG A 227 -10.42 -17.04 3.54
CA ARG A 227 -9.58 -17.96 2.76
C ARG A 227 -8.11 -17.56 2.82
N PRO A 228 -7.15 -18.46 2.48
CA PRO A 228 -5.75 -18.09 2.32
C PRO A 228 -5.54 -16.95 1.31
N THR A 229 -4.49 -16.15 1.52
CA THR A 229 -4.00 -15.17 0.55
C THR A 229 -3.27 -15.86 -0.59
N ALA A 230 -3.15 -15.17 -1.73
CA ALA A 230 -2.37 -15.66 -2.85
C ALA A 230 -0.92 -15.93 -2.44
N THR A 231 -0.41 -17.10 -2.82
CA THR A 231 0.99 -17.51 -2.68
C THR A 231 1.89 -16.75 -3.68
N ILE A 232 3.22 -16.81 -3.48
CA ILE A 232 4.18 -16.23 -4.42
C ILE A 232 3.98 -16.82 -5.83
N GLN A 233 3.73 -18.10 -5.95
CA GLN A 233 3.50 -18.81 -7.22
C GLN A 233 2.28 -18.25 -7.94
N GLU A 234 1.19 -18.01 -7.18
CA GLU A 234 -0.06 -17.52 -7.74
C GLU A 234 0.05 -16.07 -8.18
N PHE A 235 0.59 -15.17 -7.33
CA PHE A 235 0.67 -13.76 -7.72
C PHE A 235 1.75 -13.50 -8.79
N ILE A 236 2.88 -14.20 -8.80
CA ILE A 236 3.87 -14.06 -9.89
C ILE A 236 3.26 -14.53 -11.21
N LYS A 237 2.54 -15.66 -11.22
CA LYS A 237 1.84 -16.16 -12.42
C LYS A 237 0.74 -15.21 -12.91
N GLU A 238 0.10 -14.46 -12.00
CA GLU A 238 -0.94 -13.49 -12.37
C GLU A 238 -0.34 -12.21 -12.95
N LEU A 239 0.86 -11.82 -12.48
CA LEU A 239 1.47 -10.52 -12.80
C LEU A 239 2.41 -10.56 -14.00
N PHE A 240 3.02 -11.70 -14.28
CA PHE A 240 4.04 -11.89 -15.32
C PHE A 240 3.71 -13.07 -16.26
#